data_7c595900a008f2c4e1d4659e1e8ecc03
#
_entry.id   7c595900a008f2c4e1d4659e1e8ecc03
#
_cell.length_a   1.000
_cell.length_b   1.000
_cell.length_c   1.000
_cell.angle_alpha   90.00
_cell.angle_beta   90.00
_cell.angle_gamma   90.00
#
_symmetry.space_group_name_H-M   'P 1'
#
loop_
_entity.id
_entity.type
_entity.pdbx_description
1 polymer ?
#
loop_
_entity_poly.entity_id
_entity_poly.type
_entity_poly.pdbx_seq_one_letter_code
_entity_poly.pdbx_strand_id
1 'polypeptide(L)'
;ISVYRETKAFEAAGAFAVEMEVVPARLAAEITSRTSLLTISLGSGAGCDVEYLFSADLLGENRGHIPRHAKTYRNFAAERDRLQTERIGAYSEFIADVKSGAFPEDRHIVGITDNEFELFLDAVTNDTDVEIGA
;
A
#
# COMPACT_ATOMS: atom_id res chain seq x y z
N ILE A 1 19.12 26.09 -22.75
CA ILE A 1 19.46 27.34 -21.98
C ILE A 1 18.41 27.61 -20.90
N SER A 2 17.10 27.36 -21.11
CA SER A 2 16.07 27.61 -20.10
C SER A 2 16.35 26.86 -18.79
N VAL A 3 16.48 25.54 -18.84
CA VAL A 3 16.76 24.68 -17.67
C VAL A 3 17.97 25.19 -16.84
N TYR A 4 19.06 25.56 -17.51
CA TYR A 4 20.23 26.12 -16.80
C TYR A 4 19.90 27.45 -16.09
N ARG A 5 19.14 28.35 -16.76
CA ARG A 5 18.75 29.63 -16.14
C ARG A 5 17.81 29.40 -14.96
N GLU A 6 16.90 28.45 -15.05
CA GLU A 6 16.00 28.08 -13.97
C GLU A 6 16.79 27.50 -12.76
N THR A 7 17.73 26.60 -13.03
CA THR A 7 18.64 26.08 -11.99
C THR A 7 19.39 27.20 -11.27
N LYS A 8 19.93 28.16 -12.03
CA LYS A 8 20.62 29.32 -11.42
C LYS A 8 19.68 30.26 -10.68
N ALA A 9 18.43 30.35 -11.09
CA ALA A 9 17.41 31.12 -10.35
C ALA A 9 17.05 30.46 -9.01
N PHE A 10 16.91 29.14 -8.96
CA PHE A 10 16.72 28.40 -7.72
C PHE A 10 17.92 28.55 -6.78
N GLU A 11 19.14 28.45 -7.30
CA GLU A 11 20.36 28.66 -6.54
C GLU A 11 20.41 30.08 -5.93
N ALA A 12 20.07 31.10 -6.72
CA ALA A 12 20.03 32.48 -6.28
C ALA A 12 18.90 32.75 -5.24
N ALA A 13 17.82 31.96 -5.31
CA ALA A 13 16.70 32.01 -4.33
C ALA A 13 17.01 31.27 -3.02
N GLY A 14 18.18 30.63 -2.90
CA GLY A 14 18.61 29.93 -1.68
C GLY A 14 18.14 28.46 -1.59
N ALA A 15 17.74 27.86 -2.68
CA ALA A 15 17.51 26.41 -2.70
C ALA A 15 18.81 25.66 -2.37
N PHE A 16 18.71 24.50 -1.76
CA PHE A 16 19.86 23.63 -1.50
C PHE A 16 19.98 22.47 -2.52
N ALA A 17 18.88 22.14 -3.19
CA ALA A 17 18.80 21.04 -4.16
C ALA A 17 17.84 21.39 -5.29
N VAL A 18 17.97 20.68 -6.41
CA VAL A 18 17.05 20.76 -7.55
C VAL A 18 16.85 19.38 -8.15
N GLU A 19 15.60 19.03 -8.43
CA GLU A 19 15.27 17.83 -9.18
C GLU A 19 15.31 18.13 -10.68
N MET A 20 15.93 17.24 -11.44
CA MET A 20 16.02 17.29 -12.89
C MET A 20 15.20 16.14 -13.47
N GLU A 21 13.98 16.45 -13.91
CA GLU A 21 13.08 15.45 -14.46
C GLU A 21 13.20 15.39 -16.00
N VAL A 22 13.65 14.25 -16.48
CA VAL A 22 13.74 13.91 -17.92
C VAL A 22 14.57 14.94 -18.71
N VAL A 23 15.53 15.61 -18.07
CA VAL A 23 16.49 16.49 -18.74
C VAL A 23 17.49 15.61 -19.52
N PRO A 24 17.86 15.96 -20.76
CA PRO A 24 18.85 15.19 -21.49
C PRO A 24 20.15 15.00 -20.69
N ALA A 25 20.64 13.76 -20.58
CA ALA A 25 21.70 13.37 -19.66
C ALA A 25 23.00 14.22 -19.76
N ARG A 26 23.42 14.54 -21.00
CA ARG A 26 24.60 15.41 -21.20
C ARG A 26 24.38 16.84 -20.70
N LEU A 27 23.13 17.34 -20.81
CA LEU A 27 22.77 18.67 -20.31
C LEU A 27 22.68 18.67 -18.79
N ALA A 28 22.08 17.65 -18.19
CA ALA A 28 22.01 17.50 -16.74
C ALA A 28 23.41 17.44 -16.11
N ALA A 29 24.31 16.60 -16.65
CA ALA A 29 25.69 16.52 -16.20
C ALA A 29 26.44 17.85 -16.27
N GLU A 30 26.28 18.61 -17.37
CA GLU A 30 26.91 19.93 -17.55
C GLU A 30 26.35 20.97 -16.59
N ILE A 31 25.02 20.92 -16.28
CA ILE A 31 24.40 21.81 -15.29
C ILE A 31 24.92 21.47 -13.90
N THR A 32 24.97 20.18 -13.55
CA THR A 32 25.50 19.69 -12.26
C THR A 32 26.91 20.25 -12.00
N SER A 33 27.78 20.24 -13.00
CA SER A 33 29.17 20.77 -12.86
C SER A 33 29.22 22.29 -12.68
N ARG A 34 28.14 23.03 -12.86
CA ARG A 34 28.07 24.50 -12.86
C ARG A 34 27.15 25.09 -11.79
N THR A 35 26.61 24.28 -10.92
CA THR A 35 25.75 24.72 -9.80
C THR A 35 26.32 24.24 -8.47
N SER A 36 26.00 24.94 -7.40
CA SER A 36 26.26 24.48 -6.04
C SER A 36 25.08 23.72 -5.42
N LEU A 37 23.96 23.60 -6.16
CA LEU A 37 22.83 22.80 -5.72
C LEU A 37 23.13 21.31 -5.80
N LEU A 38 22.62 20.55 -4.83
CA LEU A 38 22.54 19.11 -4.96
C LEU A 38 21.57 18.79 -6.12
N THR A 39 22.03 18.12 -7.15
CA THR A 39 21.22 17.76 -8.31
C THR A 39 20.69 16.34 -8.18
N ILE A 40 19.37 16.18 -8.32
CA ILE A 40 18.65 14.90 -8.20
C ILE A 40 18.12 14.52 -9.56
N SER A 41 18.56 13.38 -10.09
CA SER A 41 18.13 12.88 -11.39
C SER A 41 16.85 12.04 -11.26
N LEU A 42 15.81 12.42 -11.96
CA LEU A 42 14.68 11.56 -12.29
C LEU A 42 14.64 11.39 -13.82
N GLY A 43 15.30 10.36 -14.30
CA GLY A 43 15.39 10.10 -15.75
C GLY A 43 16.33 11.03 -16.53
N SER A 44 17.23 11.73 -15.84
CA SER A 44 18.22 12.65 -16.42
C SER A 44 19.62 12.06 -16.55
N GLY A 45 19.75 10.75 -16.34
CA GLY A 45 21.02 10.01 -16.44
C GLY A 45 21.93 10.18 -15.22
N ALA A 46 23.00 9.41 -15.17
CA ALA A 46 23.90 9.28 -14.03
C ALA A 46 24.89 10.43 -13.86
N GLY A 47 24.65 11.58 -14.44
CA GLY A 47 25.52 12.76 -14.37
C GLY A 47 25.12 13.77 -13.30
N CYS A 48 24.06 13.52 -12.56
CA CYS A 48 23.64 14.26 -11.37
C CYS A 48 24.29 13.68 -10.10
N ASP A 49 24.18 14.39 -8.98
CA ASP A 49 24.76 13.95 -7.70
C ASP A 49 23.98 12.77 -7.09
N VAL A 50 22.66 12.68 -7.35
CA VAL A 50 21.78 11.67 -6.78
C VAL A 50 20.86 11.11 -7.87
N GLU A 51 20.59 9.81 -7.80
CA GLU A 51 19.54 9.15 -8.60
C GLU A 51 18.27 8.99 -7.78
N TYR A 52 17.13 9.29 -8.40
CA TYR A 52 15.81 9.17 -7.80
C TYR A 52 14.90 8.28 -8.66
N LEU A 53 14.06 7.49 -7.99
CA LEU A 53 13.04 6.67 -8.62
C LEU A 53 11.85 6.52 -7.68
N PHE A 54 10.64 6.59 -8.21
CA PHE A 54 9.43 6.34 -7.43
C PHE A 54 9.39 4.91 -6.92
N SER A 55 9.06 4.76 -5.63
CA SER A 55 8.97 3.44 -4.99
C SER A 55 7.95 2.53 -5.67
N ALA A 56 6.83 3.07 -6.17
CA ALA A 56 5.82 2.30 -6.88
C ALA A 56 6.39 1.64 -8.16
N ASP A 57 7.25 2.33 -8.89
CA ASP A 57 7.89 1.79 -10.09
C ASP A 57 8.99 0.79 -9.70
N LEU A 58 9.81 1.14 -8.71
CA LEU A 58 10.90 0.32 -8.19
C LEU A 58 10.40 -1.03 -7.65
N LEU A 59 9.31 -1.00 -6.90
CA LEU A 59 8.71 -2.19 -6.28
C LEU A 59 7.77 -2.96 -7.21
N GLY A 60 7.41 -2.40 -8.35
CA GLY A 60 6.46 -3.02 -9.27
C GLY A 60 5.04 -3.04 -8.72
N GLU A 61 4.63 -1.97 -8.07
CA GLU A 61 3.27 -1.76 -7.57
C GLU A 61 2.37 -1.12 -8.61
N ASN A 62 2.98 -0.42 -9.57
CA ASN A 62 2.28 0.25 -10.64
C ASN A 62 1.71 -0.76 -11.65
N ARG A 63 0.43 -0.63 -11.98
CA ARG A 63 -0.29 -1.48 -12.93
C ARG A 63 -0.49 -0.80 -14.29
N GLY A 64 -0.17 0.48 -14.38
CA GLY A 64 -0.34 1.30 -15.56
C GLY A 64 0.95 1.47 -16.36
N HIS A 65 1.09 2.63 -16.95
CA HIS A 65 2.27 3.01 -17.71
C HIS A 65 3.49 3.09 -16.79
N ILE A 66 4.56 2.41 -17.16
CA ILE A 66 5.87 2.52 -16.48
C ILE A 66 6.72 3.47 -17.34
N PRO A 67 7.21 4.58 -16.79
CA PRO A 67 8.05 5.52 -17.50
C PRO A 67 9.34 4.86 -18.02
N ARG A 68 9.82 5.31 -19.19
CA ARG A 68 11.04 4.76 -19.82
C ARG A 68 12.27 4.78 -18.90
N HIS A 69 12.37 5.75 -18.00
CA HIS A 69 13.47 5.91 -17.09
C HIS A 69 13.33 5.05 -15.82
N ALA A 70 12.16 4.46 -15.59
CA ALA A 70 11.94 3.61 -14.43
C ALA A 70 12.52 2.21 -14.64
N LYS A 71 13.01 1.64 -13.55
CA LYS A 71 13.45 0.25 -13.48
C LYS A 71 12.74 -0.46 -12.34
N THR A 72 12.06 -1.54 -12.67
CA THR A 72 11.32 -2.35 -11.72
C THR A 72 12.20 -3.49 -11.22
N TYR A 73 12.31 -3.66 -9.90
CA TYR A 73 13.15 -4.67 -9.24
C TYR A 73 12.32 -5.79 -8.60
N ARG A 74 11.01 -5.57 -8.41
CA ARG A 74 10.07 -6.54 -7.81
C ARG A 74 8.73 -6.47 -8.54
N ASN A 75 7.81 -7.36 -8.19
CA ASN A 75 6.44 -7.34 -8.73
C ASN A 75 5.44 -7.48 -7.57
N PHE A 76 5.32 -6.42 -6.77
CA PHE A 76 4.41 -6.42 -5.64
C PHE A 76 2.94 -6.35 -6.06
N ALA A 77 2.65 -5.87 -7.27
CA ALA A 77 1.30 -5.96 -7.82
C ALA A 77 0.82 -7.42 -7.92
N ALA A 78 1.65 -8.30 -8.46
CA ALA A 78 1.33 -9.73 -8.55
C ALA A 78 1.20 -10.40 -7.17
N GLU A 79 2.06 -10.05 -6.21
CA GLU A 79 1.95 -10.56 -4.84
C GLU A 79 0.66 -10.11 -4.14
N ARG A 80 0.25 -8.88 -4.34
CA ARG A 80 -1.05 -8.40 -3.84
C ARG A 80 -2.23 -9.15 -4.46
N ASP A 81 -2.17 -9.46 -5.75
CA ASP A 81 -3.20 -10.24 -6.42
C ASP A 81 -3.25 -11.67 -5.90
N ARG A 82 -2.09 -12.29 -5.70
CA ARG A 82 -1.99 -13.61 -5.09
C ARG A 82 -2.61 -13.63 -3.69
N LEU A 83 -2.23 -12.67 -2.83
CA LEU A 83 -2.80 -12.55 -1.49
C LEU A 83 -4.31 -12.28 -1.51
N GLN A 84 -4.81 -11.51 -2.48
CA GLN A 84 -6.24 -11.28 -2.63
C GLN A 84 -6.98 -12.56 -3.02
N THR A 85 -6.40 -13.35 -3.89
CA THR A 85 -6.96 -14.66 -4.27
C THR A 85 -7.06 -15.60 -3.07
N GLU A 86 -6.00 -15.66 -2.23
CA GLU A 86 -6.00 -16.44 -0.99
C GLU A 86 -7.07 -15.96 0.00
N ARG A 87 -7.26 -14.65 0.15
CA ARG A 87 -8.33 -14.10 1.00
C ARG A 87 -9.71 -14.52 0.52
N ILE A 88 -9.95 -14.42 -0.79
CA ILE A 88 -11.23 -14.84 -1.40
C ILE A 88 -11.44 -16.34 -1.18
N GLY A 89 -10.39 -17.15 -1.35
CA GLY A 89 -10.42 -18.59 -1.07
C GLY A 89 -10.85 -18.88 0.37
N ALA A 90 -10.16 -18.28 1.35
CA ALA A 90 -10.45 -18.49 2.77
C ALA A 90 -11.90 -18.12 3.15
N TYR A 91 -12.43 -17.01 2.64
CA TYR A 91 -13.84 -16.66 2.89
C TYR A 91 -14.81 -17.63 2.20
N SER A 92 -14.47 -18.13 1.02
CA SER A 92 -15.29 -19.11 0.30
C SER A 92 -15.34 -20.45 1.04
N GLU A 93 -14.22 -20.90 1.56
CA GLU A 93 -14.11 -22.10 2.40
C GLU A 93 -14.92 -21.95 3.68
N PHE A 94 -14.75 -20.83 4.41
CA PHE A 94 -15.53 -20.53 5.60
C PHE A 94 -17.03 -20.59 5.33
N ILE A 95 -17.50 -19.96 4.25
CA ILE A 95 -18.93 -19.99 3.88
C ILE A 95 -19.40 -21.41 3.57
N ALA A 96 -18.58 -22.21 2.91
CA ALA A 96 -18.89 -23.61 2.61
C ALA A 96 -18.98 -24.43 3.89
N ASP A 97 -18.08 -24.28 4.82
CA ASP A 97 -18.06 -24.98 6.11
C ASP A 97 -19.28 -24.63 6.96
N VAL A 98 -19.64 -23.36 7.03
CA VAL A 98 -20.87 -22.94 7.74
C VAL A 98 -22.13 -23.55 7.09
N LYS A 99 -22.22 -23.55 5.76
CA LYS A 99 -23.38 -24.12 5.04
C LYS A 99 -23.50 -25.63 5.16
N SER A 100 -22.37 -26.34 5.24
CA SER A 100 -22.32 -27.80 5.39
C SER A 100 -22.43 -28.26 6.84
N GLY A 101 -22.32 -27.35 7.82
CA GLY A 101 -22.24 -27.67 9.24
C GLY A 101 -20.87 -28.17 9.70
N ALA A 102 -19.83 -28.04 8.88
CA ALA A 102 -18.47 -28.38 9.26
C ALA A 102 -17.85 -27.33 10.22
N PHE A 103 -18.39 -26.13 10.24
CA PHE A 103 -18.06 -25.09 11.21
C PHE A 103 -19.35 -24.53 11.83
N PRO A 104 -19.42 -24.31 13.17
CA PRO A 104 -18.37 -24.58 14.17
C PRO A 104 -18.25 -26.05 14.54
N GLU A 105 -17.05 -26.51 14.84
CA GLU A 105 -16.78 -27.79 15.51
C GLU A 105 -16.98 -27.62 17.03
N ASP A 106 -17.10 -28.76 17.79
CA ASP A 106 -17.31 -28.73 19.25
C ASP A 106 -16.27 -27.88 20.00
N ARG A 107 -15.01 -27.90 19.54
CA ARG A 107 -13.94 -27.06 20.12
C ARG A 107 -14.12 -25.57 19.97
N HIS A 108 -15.03 -25.13 19.10
CA HIS A 108 -15.31 -23.72 18.84
C HIS A 108 -16.55 -23.23 19.61
N ILE A 109 -17.24 -24.14 20.34
CA ILE A 109 -18.47 -23.88 21.05
C ILE A 109 -18.20 -23.65 22.52
N VAL A 110 -18.78 -22.61 23.08
CA VAL A 110 -18.76 -22.37 24.53
C VAL A 110 -19.98 -23.06 25.15
N GLY A 111 -19.72 -23.99 26.04
CA GLY A 111 -20.74 -24.71 26.78
C GLY A 111 -21.30 -23.89 27.95
N ILE A 112 -22.47 -24.29 28.43
CA ILE A 112 -23.07 -23.83 29.67
C ILE A 112 -23.45 -25.06 30.49
N THR A 113 -23.42 -24.99 31.82
CA THR A 113 -23.90 -26.09 32.66
C THR A 113 -25.41 -26.18 32.63
N ASP A 114 -25.97 -27.39 32.80
CA ASP A 114 -27.42 -27.60 32.78
C ASP A 114 -28.12 -26.73 33.84
N ASN A 115 -27.55 -26.63 35.03
CA ASN A 115 -28.08 -25.80 36.11
C ASN A 115 -28.14 -24.30 35.77
N GLU A 116 -27.13 -23.77 35.15
CA GLU A 116 -27.08 -22.36 34.71
C GLU A 116 -28.08 -22.10 33.58
N PHE A 117 -28.24 -23.09 32.70
CA PHE A 117 -29.25 -22.99 31.61
C PHE A 117 -30.66 -23.03 32.11
N GLU A 118 -31.00 -23.91 33.10
CA GLU A 118 -32.32 -23.96 33.74
C GLU A 118 -32.65 -22.66 34.47
N LEU A 119 -31.69 -22.10 35.22
CA LEU A 119 -31.85 -20.79 35.86
C LEU A 119 -32.11 -19.67 34.86
N PHE A 120 -31.47 -19.71 33.71
CA PHE A 120 -31.74 -18.77 32.62
C PHE A 120 -33.18 -18.96 32.09
N LEU A 121 -33.61 -20.18 31.80
CA LEU A 121 -34.95 -20.47 31.31
C LEU A 121 -36.02 -20.01 32.29
N ASP A 122 -35.85 -20.25 33.59
CA ASP A 122 -36.77 -19.80 34.62
C ASP A 122 -36.88 -18.27 34.66
N ALA A 123 -35.76 -17.59 34.58
CA ALA A 123 -35.72 -16.13 34.56
C ALA A 123 -36.45 -15.54 33.36
N VAL A 124 -36.19 -16.06 32.15
CA VAL A 124 -36.81 -15.56 30.90
C VAL A 124 -38.30 -15.88 30.85
N THR A 125 -38.71 -17.05 31.37
CA THR A 125 -40.15 -17.43 31.37
C THR A 125 -40.95 -16.55 32.31
N ASN A 126 -40.35 -16.07 33.39
CA ASN A 126 -41.02 -15.22 34.40
C ASN A 126 -40.88 -13.72 34.10
N ASP A 127 -40.00 -13.35 33.16
CA ASP A 127 -39.80 -11.96 32.75
C ASP A 127 -40.81 -11.58 31.64
N THR A 128 -42.01 -11.16 32.08
CA THR A 128 -43.05 -10.70 31.17
C THR A 128 -42.87 -9.27 30.67
N ASP A 129 -41.80 -8.59 31.08
CA ASP A 129 -41.59 -7.15 30.87
C ASP A 129 -40.36 -6.81 29.96
N VAL A 130 -39.86 -7.76 29.17
CA VAL A 130 -38.87 -7.39 28.14
C VAL A 130 -39.59 -6.71 26.98
N GLU A 131 -39.88 -5.42 27.13
CA GLU A 131 -40.17 -4.55 26.00
C GLU A 131 -38.96 -4.51 25.10
N ILE A 132 -38.99 -5.22 23.98
CA ILE A 132 -38.03 -5.08 22.89
C ILE A 132 -38.30 -3.70 22.28
N GLY A 133 -37.52 -2.69 22.72
CA GLY A 133 -37.55 -1.36 22.15
C GLY A 133 -37.28 -1.44 20.66
N ALA A 134 -38.22 -0.94 19.87
CA ALA A 134 -38.19 -0.81 18.42
C ALA A 134 -37.14 0.24 17.97
#